data_b1059e9824281aee3110ba98f2450866
#
_entry.id   b1059e9824281aee3110ba98f2450866
#
_cell.length_a   1.000
_cell.length_b   1.000
_cell.length_c   1.000
_cell.angle_alpha   90.00
_cell.angle_beta   90.00
_cell.angle_gamma   90.00
#
_symmetry.space_group_name_H-M   'P 1'
#
loop_
_entity.id
_entity.type
_entity.pdbx_description
1 polymer ?
#
loop_
_entity_poly.entity_id
_entity_poly.type
_entity_poly.pdbx_seq_one_letter_code
_entity_poly.pdbx_strand_id
1 'polypeptide(L)'
;MTAFVLTAVLLLGFAPFISTYAADENYYQWDSSSENVSYVDRSTYFGEYEGSFVLYDLGNDAWSIHDKEHATLRVAPNSTYKIYDALFGLEEGVITPENSFIAWNGESYPFEAWNADQTLQSAMNSSVNWYFQTVDEQLGSSSVYNYIQEIGYGNENMNGDFSTYWMESSLKISPIEQVELLTKLHNNSFEFSPENINAVKDAILLSSSDAGTLYGKTGTGRVDGQDVNGWFIGYIETADNTYFFATNIGANSDATGGKATEITMSILSDMNIWK
;
A
#
# COMPACT_ATOMS: atom_id res chain seq x y z
N MET A 1 45.03 25.14 -67.88
CA MET A 1 44.56 25.52 -66.53
C MET A 1 43.20 24.91 -66.37
N THR A 2 43.15 23.73 -65.74
CA THR A 2 41.91 22.95 -65.51
C THR A 2 41.56 23.06 -64.03
N ALA A 3 40.45 23.74 -63.73
CA ALA A 3 39.93 23.92 -62.32
C ALA A 3 39.19 22.67 -61.89
N PHE A 4 39.62 22.04 -60.81
CA PHE A 4 38.88 20.98 -60.11
C PHE A 4 37.90 21.63 -59.10
N VAL A 5 36.61 21.38 -59.29
CA VAL A 5 35.56 21.71 -58.36
C VAL A 5 35.41 20.54 -57.40
N LEU A 6 35.73 20.75 -56.13
CA LEU A 6 35.54 19.77 -55.08
C LEU A 6 34.12 19.96 -54.47
N THR A 7 33.23 19.00 -54.75
CA THR A 7 31.88 18.99 -54.19
C THR A 7 31.93 18.29 -52.84
N ALA A 8 31.76 19.04 -51.75
CA ALA A 8 31.61 18.48 -50.37
C ALA A 8 30.18 17.99 -50.19
N VAL A 9 30.00 16.69 -49.99
CA VAL A 9 28.73 16.08 -49.60
C VAL A 9 28.63 16.14 -48.10
N LEU A 10 27.75 16.99 -47.57
CA LEU A 10 27.37 16.99 -46.13
C LEU A 10 26.42 15.82 -45.89
N LEU A 11 26.91 14.79 -45.21
CA LEU A 11 26.09 13.76 -44.61
C LEU A 11 25.48 14.30 -43.32
N LEU A 12 24.22 14.75 -43.38
CA LEU A 12 23.41 15.02 -42.22
C LEU A 12 23.01 13.68 -41.57
N GLY A 13 23.71 13.30 -40.52
CA GLY A 13 23.35 12.17 -39.70
C GLY A 13 22.04 12.46 -38.95
N PHE A 14 20.96 11.78 -39.34
CA PHE A 14 19.76 11.72 -38.51
C PHE A 14 20.06 10.89 -37.26
N ALA A 15 20.29 11.53 -36.14
CA ALA A 15 20.20 10.85 -34.87
C ALA A 15 18.72 10.52 -34.61
N PRO A 16 18.37 9.27 -34.27
CA PRO A 16 17.01 8.98 -33.91
C PRO A 16 16.69 9.75 -32.60
N PHE A 17 15.68 10.60 -32.65
CA PHE A 17 15.06 11.15 -31.46
C PHE A 17 14.46 9.95 -30.69
N ILE A 18 15.16 9.43 -29.68
CA ILE A 18 14.58 8.58 -28.68
C ILE A 18 13.75 9.54 -27.81
N SER A 19 12.45 9.62 -28.12
CA SER A 19 11.49 10.23 -27.21
C SER A 19 11.46 9.36 -25.96
N THR A 20 12.20 9.73 -24.94
CA THR A 20 11.98 9.23 -23.58
C THR A 20 10.65 9.81 -23.14
N TYR A 21 9.56 9.06 -23.34
CA TYR A 21 8.34 9.33 -22.59
C TYR A 21 8.76 9.29 -21.13
N ALA A 22 8.64 10.43 -20.42
CA ALA A 22 8.72 10.41 -18.98
C ALA A 22 7.67 9.39 -18.51
N ALA A 23 8.11 8.39 -17.73
CA ALA A 23 7.19 7.43 -17.16
C ALA A 23 6.15 8.23 -16.36
N ASP A 24 4.87 7.92 -16.56
CA ASP A 24 3.81 8.56 -15.81
C ASP A 24 4.02 8.20 -14.33
N GLU A 25 4.34 9.18 -13.49
CA GLU A 25 4.64 8.99 -12.05
C GLU A 25 3.44 8.42 -11.26
N ASN A 26 2.25 8.46 -11.86
CA ASN A 26 1.06 7.84 -11.30
C ASN A 26 1.03 6.32 -11.46
N TYR A 27 1.92 5.72 -12.26
CA TYR A 27 1.98 4.28 -12.45
C TYR A 27 3.32 3.71 -12.00
N TYR A 28 3.25 2.64 -11.21
CA TYR A 28 4.42 1.87 -10.84
C TYR A 28 4.98 1.12 -12.05
N GLN A 29 6.26 1.29 -12.31
CA GLN A 29 6.94 0.65 -13.43
C GLN A 29 7.40 -0.76 -13.03
N TRP A 30 6.43 -1.67 -12.89
CA TRP A 30 6.70 -3.03 -12.47
C TRP A 30 7.29 -3.87 -13.63
N ASP A 31 8.53 -4.37 -13.44
CA ASP A 31 9.14 -5.31 -14.38
C ASP A 31 8.71 -6.75 -14.04
N SER A 32 7.67 -7.20 -14.71
CA SER A 32 7.15 -8.56 -14.56
C SER A 32 7.84 -9.60 -15.45
N SER A 33 8.93 -9.25 -16.13
CA SER A 33 9.57 -10.13 -17.12
C SER A 33 10.24 -11.35 -16.51
N SER A 34 10.66 -11.26 -15.26
CA SER A 34 11.27 -12.35 -14.47
C SER A 34 10.26 -13.06 -13.56
N GLU A 35 9.02 -12.62 -13.49
CA GLU A 35 8.02 -13.07 -12.54
C GLU A 35 7.11 -14.15 -13.14
N ASN A 36 6.67 -15.09 -12.29
CA ASN A 36 5.62 -16.06 -12.65
C ASN A 36 4.24 -15.40 -12.46
N VAL A 37 3.72 -14.75 -13.50
CA VAL A 37 2.52 -13.92 -13.44
C VAL A 37 1.38 -14.53 -14.22
N SER A 38 0.21 -14.63 -13.61
CA SER A 38 -1.07 -14.93 -14.25
C SER A 38 -2.01 -13.73 -14.17
N TYR A 39 -2.54 -13.31 -15.31
CA TYR A 39 -3.61 -12.29 -15.37
C TYR A 39 -4.96 -13.00 -15.45
N VAL A 40 -5.79 -12.80 -14.44
CA VAL A 40 -7.07 -13.52 -14.30
C VAL A 40 -8.20 -12.51 -14.19
N ASP A 41 -9.16 -12.58 -15.12
CA ASP A 41 -10.36 -11.75 -15.04
C ASP A 41 -11.22 -12.14 -13.83
N ARG A 42 -11.41 -11.19 -12.93
CA ARG A 42 -12.25 -11.27 -11.72
C ARG A 42 -13.28 -10.14 -11.66
N SER A 43 -13.57 -9.51 -12.78
CA SER A 43 -14.50 -8.36 -12.87
C SER A 43 -15.87 -8.63 -12.23
N THR A 44 -16.33 -9.88 -12.25
CA THR A 44 -17.60 -10.27 -11.64
C THR A 44 -17.68 -10.06 -10.13
N TYR A 45 -16.53 -10.00 -9.41
CA TYR A 45 -16.50 -9.70 -7.98
C TYR A 45 -16.56 -8.21 -7.70
N PHE A 46 -16.14 -7.37 -8.64
CA PHE A 46 -16.03 -5.92 -8.47
C PHE A 46 -17.35 -5.18 -8.70
N GLY A 47 -18.28 -5.78 -9.48
CA GLY A 47 -19.56 -5.15 -9.77
C GLY A 47 -19.42 -3.81 -10.50
N GLU A 48 -19.78 -2.71 -9.84
CA GLU A 48 -19.69 -1.36 -10.41
C GLU A 48 -18.38 -0.62 -10.03
N TYR A 49 -17.51 -1.25 -9.24
CA TYR A 49 -16.24 -0.65 -8.85
C TYR A 49 -15.18 -0.88 -9.92
N GLU A 50 -14.40 0.15 -10.21
CA GLU A 50 -13.12 0.02 -10.89
C GLU A 50 -12.05 -0.40 -9.87
N GLY A 51 -11.07 -1.20 -10.26
CA GLY A 51 -10.03 -1.59 -9.30
C GLY A 51 -9.28 -2.84 -9.66
N SER A 52 -8.46 -3.30 -8.72
CA SER A 52 -7.58 -4.44 -8.89
C SER A 52 -7.55 -5.34 -7.66
N PHE A 53 -7.31 -6.62 -7.91
CA PHE A 53 -6.90 -7.61 -6.93
C PHE A 53 -5.55 -8.18 -7.31
N VAL A 54 -4.60 -8.10 -6.40
CA VAL A 54 -3.26 -8.67 -6.53
C VAL A 54 -3.07 -9.72 -5.44
N LEU A 55 -2.61 -10.90 -5.83
CA LEU A 55 -2.20 -11.97 -4.92
C LEU A 55 -0.79 -12.42 -5.25
N TYR A 56 0.05 -12.58 -4.24
CA TYR A 56 1.36 -13.23 -4.33
C TYR A 56 1.37 -14.48 -3.45
N ASP A 57 1.63 -15.60 -4.08
CA ASP A 57 1.80 -16.94 -3.47
C ASP A 57 3.29 -17.16 -3.20
N LEU A 58 3.70 -17.01 -1.94
CA LEU A 58 5.12 -17.07 -1.55
C LEU A 58 5.72 -18.45 -1.83
N GLY A 59 4.99 -19.52 -1.55
CA GLY A 59 5.48 -20.89 -1.68
C GLY A 59 5.75 -21.31 -3.14
N ASN A 60 4.99 -20.73 -4.08
CA ASN A 60 5.13 -21.02 -5.52
C ASN A 60 5.84 -19.90 -6.28
N ASP A 61 6.21 -18.80 -5.61
CA ASP A 61 6.76 -17.59 -6.23
C ASP A 61 5.91 -17.16 -7.43
N ALA A 62 4.59 -16.96 -7.19
CA ALA A 62 3.62 -16.77 -8.25
C ALA A 62 2.65 -15.63 -7.97
N TRP A 63 2.43 -14.80 -8.99
CA TRP A 63 1.50 -13.66 -8.95
C TRP A 63 0.20 -13.98 -9.69
N SER A 64 -0.93 -13.58 -9.11
CA SER A 64 -2.23 -13.64 -9.74
C SER A 64 -2.89 -12.27 -9.67
N ILE A 65 -3.10 -11.64 -10.83
CA ILE A 65 -3.49 -10.23 -10.93
C ILE A 65 -4.79 -10.10 -11.73
N HIS A 66 -5.77 -9.39 -11.15
CA HIS A 66 -6.89 -8.84 -11.86
C HIS A 66 -6.60 -7.39 -12.19
N ASP A 67 -6.83 -6.98 -13.43
CA ASP A 67 -6.62 -5.64 -13.97
C ASP A 67 -5.19 -5.09 -13.72
N LYS A 68 -4.30 -5.37 -14.68
CA LYS A 68 -2.90 -4.94 -14.62
C LYS A 68 -2.75 -3.43 -14.52
N GLU A 69 -3.60 -2.66 -15.20
CA GLU A 69 -3.51 -1.20 -15.23
C GLU A 69 -3.78 -0.63 -13.84
N HIS A 70 -4.90 -1.03 -13.22
CA HIS A 70 -5.21 -0.63 -11.85
C HIS A 70 -4.23 -1.24 -10.81
N ALA A 71 -3.68 -2.43 -11.06
CA ALA A 71 -2.68 -3.04 -10.18
C ALA A 71 -1.38 -2.23 -10.07
N THR A 72 -1.05 -1.44 -11.09
CA THR A 72 0.11 -0.55 -11.12
C THR A 72 -0.23 0.92 -10.86
N LEU A 73 -1.51 1.29 -10.84
CA LEU A 73 -1.96 2.65 -10.57
C LEU A 73 -1.72 3.02 -9.09
N ARG A 74 -1.00 4.10 -8.86
CA ARG A 74 -0.73 4.64 -7.53
C ARG A 74 -1.87 5.56 -7.10
N VAL A 75 -2.53 5.21 -6.01
CA VAL A 75 -3.57 6.02 -5.35
C VAL A 75 -3.25 6.21 -3.87
N ALA A 76 -3.95 7.11 -3.20
CA ALA A 76 -3.69 7.38 -1.78
C ALA A 76 -3.90 6.11 -0.93
N PRO A 77 -2.95 5.76 -0.04
CA PRO A 77 -3.03 4.54 0.78
C PRO A 77 -4.11 4.61 1.85
N ASN A 78 -4.48 5.79 2.27
CA ASN A 78 -5.38 6.00 3.39
C ASN A 78 -4.90 5.20 4.63
N SER A 79 -5.81 4.58 5.36
CA SER A 79 -5.45 3.88 6.60
C SER A 79 -4.60 2.62 6.42
N THR A 80 -4.28 2.18 5.20
CA THR A 80 -3.31 1.08 5.02
C THR A 80 -1.89 1.53 5.35
N TYR A 81 -1.58 2.82 5.22
CA TYR A 81 -0.29 3.43 5.60
C TYR A 81 0.05 3.22 7.08
N LYS A 82 -0.96 3.16 7.96
CA LYS A 82 -0.79 3.00 9.41
C LYS A 82 0.05 1.79 9.84
N ILE A 83 0.17 0.76 8.99
CA ILE A 83 1.05 -0.39 9.23
C ILE A 83 2.50 0.09 9.36
N TYR A 84 2.94 0.93 8.43
CA TYR A 84 4.32 1.42 8.36
C TYR A 84 4.57 2.58 9.31
N ASP A 85 3.59 3.46 9.47
CA ASP A 85 3.60 4.53 10.46
C ASP A 85 3.79 3.99 11.90
N ALA A 86 3.03 2.94 12.26
CA ALA A 86 3.25 2.22 13.52
C ALA A 86 4.68 1.68 13.65
N LEU A 87 5.20 1.08 12.58
CA LEU A 87 6.54 0.51 12.58
C LEU A 87 7.61 1.58 12.80
N PHE A 88 7.49 2.73 12.12
CA PHE A 88 8.41 3.86 12.30
C PHE A 88 8.36 4.40 13.73
N GLY A 89 7.16 4.55 14.30
CA GLY A 89 6.98 4.97 15.68
C GLY A 89 7.59 4.00 16.70
N LEU A 90 7.56 2.70 16.41
CA LEU A 90 8.19 1.67 17.23
C LEU A 90 9.73 1.69 17.09
N GLU A 91 10.27 1.85 15.89
CA GLU A 91 11.73 1.88 15.65
C GLU A 91 12.39 3.09 16.33
N GLU A 92 11.73 4.24 16.36
CA GLU A 92 12.21 5.46 17.03
C GLU A 92 11.86 5.51 18.53
N GLY A 93 11.13 4.52 19.03
CA GLY A 93 10.74 4.47 20.45
C GLY A 93 9.70 5.53 20.85
N VAL A 94 8.98 6.12 19.90
CA VAL A 94 7.82 7.01 20.17
C VAL A 94 6.71 6.22 20.87
N ILE A 95 6.51 5.00 20.44
CA ILE A 95 5.73 3.95 21.08
C ILE A 95 6.61 2.71 21.21
N THR A 96 6.32 1.83 22.17
CA THR A 96 7.03 0.55 22.31
C THR A 96 6.04 -0.61 22.38
N PRO A 97 6.48 -1.87 22.13
CA PRO A 97 5.61 -3.03 22.28
C PRO A 97 4.95 -3.11 23.66
N GLU A 98 5.66 -2.70 24.73
CA GLU A 98 5.14 -2.73 26.11
C GLU A 98 4.30 -1.52 26.46
N ASN A 99 4.51 -0.38 25.78
CA ASN A 99 3.80 0.88 26.06
C ASN A 99 3.53 1.68 24.78
N SER A 100 2.40 1.43 24.19
CA SER A 100 1.89 2.16 23.04
C SER A 100 0.70 3.06 23.36
N PHE A 101 0.55 3.40 24.67
CA PHE A 101 -0.56 4.24 25.15
C PHE A 101 -0.36 5.70 24.75
N ILE A 102 -1.41 6.28 24.13
CA ILE A 102 -1.54 7.73 23.90
C ILE A 102 -2.89 8.18 24.45
N ALA A 103 -2.86 9.16 25.36
CA ALA A 103 -4.08 9.71 25.97
C ALA A 103 -4.89 10.49 24.91
N TRP A 104 -6.21 10.35 24.97
CA TRP A 104 -7.13 11.12 24.14
C TRP A 104 -7.02 12.61 24.43
N ASN A 105 -6.97 13.40 23.36
CA ASN A 105 -6.83 14.86 23.43
C ASN A 105 -8.11 15.60 23.89
N GLY A 106 -9.24 14.88 24.07
CA GLY A 106 -10.52 15.45 24.46
C GLY A 106 -11.34 16.06 23.30
N GLU A 107 -10.87 15.97 22.07
CA GLU A 107 -11.61 16.39 20.88
C GLU A 107 -12.72 15.38 20.54
N SER A 108 -13.83 15.88 20.00
CA SER A 108 -14.94 15.03 19.59
C SER A 108 -14.80 14.59 18.13
N TYR A 109 -14.74 13.28 17.92
CA TYR A 109 -14.66 12.64 16.61
C TYR A 109 -15.99 11.96 16.26
N PRO A 110 -16.30 11.78 14.96
CA PRO A 110 -17.57 11.18 14.54
C PRO A 110 -17.69 9.68 14.87
N PHE A 111 -16.56 9.00 15.15
CA PHE A 111 -16.53 7.60 15.54
C PHE A 111 -16.34 7.47 17.06
N GLU A 112 -17.26 6.80 17.73
CA GLU A 112 -17.25 6.69 19.21
C GLU A 112 -15.91 6.08 19.72
N ALA A 113 -15.40 5.06 19.04
CA ALA A 113 -14.12 4.42 19.38
C ALA A 113 -12.90 5.36 19.31
N TRP A 114 -13.03 6.53 18.66
CA TRP A 114 -11.96 7.52 18.58
C TRP A 114 -11.96 8.48 19.78
N ASN A 115 -13.04 8.52 20.57
CA ASN A 115 -13.22 9.43 21.69
C ASN A 115 -12.78 8.75 23.02
N ALA A 116 -11.63 8.10 23.01
CA ALA A 116 -11.06 7.41 24.16
C ALA A 116 -9.53 7.32 24.01
N ASP A 117 -8.85 7.07 25.11
CA ASP A 117 -7.42 6.73 25.13
C ASP A 117 -7.16 5.52 24.23
N GLN A 118 -6.00 5.50 23.57
CA GLN A 118 -5.65 4.47 22.61
C GLN A 118 -4.34 3.77 22.94
N THR A 119 -4.26 2.51 22.55
CA THR A 119 -3.02 1.76 22.35
C THR A 119 -2.85 1.49 20.85
N LEU A 120 -1.69 1.02 20.42
CA LEU A 120 -1.45 0.61 19.03
C LEU A 120 -2.53 -0.36 18.54
N GLN A 121 -2.87 -1.36 19.36
CA GLN A 121 -3.89 -2.36 19.02
C GLN A 121 -5.27 -1.73 18.79
N SER A 122 -5.76 -0.91 19.73
CA SER A 122 -7.08 -0.29 19.62
C SER A 122 -7.13 0.74 18.49
N ALA A 123 -6.07 1.53 18.32
CA ALA A 123 -5.95 2.52 17.26
C ALA A 123 -5.91 1.87 15.85
N MET A 124 -5.19 0.77 15.70
CA MET A 124 -5.12 0.01 14.44
C MET A 124 -6.48 -0.60 14.10
N ASN A 125 -7.12 -1.27 15.07
CA ASN A 125 -8.43 -1.90 14.89
C ASN A 125 -9.53 -0.90 14.51
N SER A 126 -9.55 0.26 15.19
CA SER A 126 -10.55 1.31 14.95
C SER A 126 -10.09 2.34 13.93
N SER A 127 -8.91 2.17 13.36
CA SER A 127 -8.33 3.05 12.35
C SER A 127 -8.25 4.52 12.79
N VAL A 128 -7.84 4.78 14.04
CA VAL A 128 -7.88 6.08 14.71
C VAL A 128 -6.84 7.02 14.12
N ASN A 129 -7.25 8.00 13.31
CA ASN A 129 -6.31 8.88 12.61
C ASN A 129 -5.46 9.71 13.60
N TRP A 130 -6.08 10.32 14.62
CA TRP A 130 -5.37 11.20 15.54
C TRP A 130 -4.23 10.50 16.30
N TYR A 131 -4.35 9.19 16.55
CA TYR A 131 -3.27 8.41 17.19
C TYR A 131 -2.02 8.38 16.30
N PHE A 132 -2.17 8.02 15.04
CA PHE A 132 -1.07 7.95 14.09
C PHE A 132 -0.53 9.33 13.71
N GLN A 133 -1.40 10.33 13.60
CA GLN A 133 -0.97 11.73 13.45
C GLN A 133 -0.09 12.19 14.64
N THR A 134 -0.41 11.75 15.85
CA THR A 134 0.41 12.04 17.04
C THR A 134 1.77 11.32 16.97
N VAL A 135 1.80 10.08 16.46
CA VAL A 135 3.06 9.35 16.23
C VAL A 135 3.90 10.09 15.19
N ASP A 136 3.33 10.46 14.05
CA ASP A 136 4.01 11.24 13.00
C ASP A 136 4.56 12.58 13.54
N GLU A 137 3.77 13.31 14.33
CA GLU A 137 4.20 14.57 14.96
C GLU A 137 5.41 14.39 15.88
N GLN A 138 5.43 13.31 16.66
CA GLN A 138 6.55 13.02 17.58
C GLN A 138 7.80 12.52 16.82
N LEU A 139 7.63 11.80 15.73
CA LEU A 139 8.71 11.41 14.82
C LEU A 139 9.32 12.63 14.12
N GLY A 140 8.47 13.56 13.70
CA GLY A 140 8.82 14.71 12.87
C GLY A 140 8.99 14.35 11.39
N SER A 141 8.67 15.31 10.54
CA SER A 141 8.58 15.10 9.08
C SER A 141 9.86 14.57 8.42
N SER A 142 11.03 14.92 8.94
CA SER A 142 12.31 14.44 8.40
C SER A 142 12.54 12.96 8.67
N SER A 143 12.22 12.47 9.86
CA SER A 143 12.36 11.04 10.19
C SER A 143 11.35 10.20 9.40
N VAL A 144 10.10 10.64 9.34
CA VAL A 144 9.05 9.97 8.54
C VAL A 144 9.47 9.89 7.07
N TYR A 145 9.97 10.99 6.49
CA TYR A 145 10.42 11.00 5.10
C TYR A 145 11.60 10.04 4.85
N ASN A 146 12.56 9.98 5.77
CA ASN A 146 13.69 9.07 5.66
C ASN A 146 13.21 7.60 5.66
N TYR A 147 12.28 7.23 6.54
CA TYR A 147 11.70 5.88 6.56
C TYR A 147 10.91 5.55 5.30
N ILE A 148 10.09 6.48 4.81
CA ILE A 148 9.36 6.31 3.54
C ILE A 148 10.33 6.01 2.39
N GLN A 149 11.46 6.74 2.31
CA GLN A 149 12.49 6.47 1.31
C GLN A 149 13.23 5.16 1.56
N GLU A 150 13.56 4.85 2.81
CA GLU A 150 14.28 3.62 3.19
C GLU A 150 13.52 2.36 2.77
N ILE A 151 12.21 2.32 3.01
CA ILE A 151 11.38 1.18 2.62
C ILE A 151 10.94 1.22 1.15
N GLY A 152 11.08 2.37 0.46
CA GLY A 152 10.62 2.59 -0.91
C GLY A 152 9.09 2.65 -1.00
N TYR A 153 8.43 3.44 -0.15
CA TYR A 153 6.98 3.48 -0.08
C TYR A 153 6.37 4.27 -1.25
N GLY A 154 5.85 3.57 -2.23
CA GLY A 154 5.08 4.14 -3.33
C GLY A 154 5.82 5.24 -4.11
N ASN A 155 5.23 6.43 -4.19
CA ASN A 155 5.83 7.59 -4.86
C ASN A 155 6.71 8.45 -3.96
N GLU A 156 6.88 8.10 -2.68
CA GLU A 156 7.70 8.80 -1.68
C GLU A 156 7.36 10.30 -1.52
N ASN A 157 6.18 10.71 -1.93
CA ASN A 157 5.80 12.13 -2.00
C ASN A 157 5.01 12.58 -0.76
N MET A 158 5.66 13.37 0.10
CA MET A 158 5.08 13.98 1.29
C MET A 158 4.82 15.48 1.15
N ASN A 159 4.67 16.02 -0.08
CA ASN A 159 4.49 17.47 -0.30
C ASN A 159 3.11 18.02 0.11
N GLY A 160 2.19 17.17 0.57
CA GLY A 160 0.93 17.57 1.17
C GLY A 160 1.08 18.09 2.59
N ASP A 161 -0.05 18.40 3.24
CA ASP A 161 -0.08 18.69 4.67
C ASP A 161 0.42 17.48 5.46
N PHE A 162 1.39 17.69 6.36
CA PHE A 162 2.05 16.62 7.11
C PHE A 162 1.08 15.80 7.99
N SER A 163 -0.02 16.39 8.40
CA SER A 163 -1.05 15.67 9.16
C SER A 163 -1.94 14.77 8.29
N THR A 164 -1.94 14.95 6.96
CA THR A 164 -2.88 14.30 6.04
C THR A 164 -2.26 13.78 4.75
N TYR A 165 -0.94 13.79 4.60
CA TYR A 165 -0.24 13.43 3.34
C TYR A 165 -0.58 12.03 2.81
N TRP A 166 -1.01 11.11 3.68
CA TRP A 166 -1.43 9.74 3.34
C TRP A 166 -2.96 9.58 3.12
N MET A 167 -3.77 10.65 3.33
CA MET A 167 -5.24 10.65 3.19
C MET A 167 -5.66 11.44 1.94
N GLU A 168 -6.00 10.78 0.84
CA GLU A 168 -6.38 11.40 -0.46
C GLU A 168 -5.52 12.62 -0.83
N SER A 169 -4.19 12.51 -0.63
CA SER A 169 -3.23 13.59 -0.80
C SER A 169 -2.01 13.14 -1.63
N SER A 170 -0.81 13.59 -1.24
CA SER A 170 0.40 13.47 -2.08
C SER A 170 1.03 12.08 -2.06
N LEU A 171 1.01 11.36 -0.93
CA LEU A 171 1.56 10.02 -0.84
C LEU A 171 0.64 9.02 -1.55
N LYS A 172 1.20 8.24 -2.48
CA LYS A 172 0.45 7.28 -3.28
C LYS A 172 1.22 5.98 -3.44
N ILE A 173 0.48 4.88 -3.55
CA ILE A 173 1.03 3.54 -3.70
C ILE A 173 0.11 2.68 -4.57
N SER A 174 0.65 1.74 -5.31
CA SER A 174 -0.11 0.79 -6.12
C SER A 174 -0.40 -0.52 -5.37
N PRO A 175 -1.41 -1.29 -5.80
CA PRO A 175 -1.67 -2.62 -5.25
C PRO A 175 -0.47 -3.57 -5.30
N ILE A 176 0.33 -3.55 -6.37
CA ILE A 176 1.55 -4.38 -6.46
C ILE A 176 2.57 -3.94 -5.41
N GLU A 177 2.86 -2.63 -5.28
CA GLU A 177 3.79 -2.13 -4.27
C GLU A 177 3.33 -2.46 -2.84
N GLN A 178 2.02 -2.45 -2.56
CA GLN A 178 1.48 -2.89 -1.26
C GLN A 178 1.84 -4.35 -0.96
N VAL A 179 1.69 -5.25 -1.94
CA VAL A 179 2.03 -6.67 -1.79
C VAL A 179 3.55 -6.86 -1.61
N GLU A 180 4.36 -6.16 -2.40
CA GLU A 180 5.82 -6.20 -2.27
C GLU A 180 6.29 -5.73 -0.88
N LEU A 181 5.73 -4.62 -0.38
CA LEU A 181 6.08 -4.08 0.93
C LEU A 181 5.59 -4.98 2.08
N LEU A 182 4.40 -5.57 1.98
CA LEU A 182 3.92 -6.56 2.96
C LEU A 182 4.82 -7.80 2.99
N THR A 183 5.28 -8.25 1.83
CA THR A 183 6.23 -9.38 1.73
C THR A 183 7.57 -9.04 2.40
N LYS A 184 8.10 -7.83 2.15
CA LYS A 184 9.33 -7.34 2.80
C LYS A 184 9.15 -7.21 4.32
N LEU A 185 8.00 -6.69 4.79
CA LEU A 185 7.67 -6.59 6.21
C LEU A 185 7.63 -7.98 6.87
N HIS A 186 6.91 -8.92 6.27
CA HIS A 186 6.78 -10.29 6.76
C HIS A 186 8.14 -11.00 6.88
N ASN A 187 9.02 -10.82 5.89
CA ASN A 187 10.35 -11.41 5.85
C ASN A 187 11.40 -10.60 6.62
N ASN A 188 11.01 -9.47 7.21
CA ASN A 188 11.90 -8.49 7.84
C ASN A 188 13.08 -8.06 6.93
N SER A 189 12.79 -7.84 5.65
CA SER A 189 13.81 -7.40 4.67
C SER A 189 14.27 -5.96 4.89
N PHE A 190 13.62 -5.22 5.78
CA PHE A 190 14.02 -3.88 6.21
C PHE A 190 15.06 -3.89 7.34
N GLU A 191 15.33 -5.07 7.93
CA GLU A 191 16.25 -5.24 9.06
C GLU A 191 15.83 -4.46 10.33
N PHE A 192 14.53 -4.21 10.50
CA PHE A 192 13.97 -3.58 11.69
C PHE A 192 13.94 -4.55 12.88
N SER A 193 13.72 -4.04 14.09
CA SER A 193 13.63 -4.87 15.28
C SER A 193 12.56 -5.95 15.12
N PRO A 194 12.88 -7.25 15.29
CA PRO A 194 11.89 -8.32 15.22
C PRO A 194 10.74 -8.14 16.22
N GLU A 195 10.99 -7.50 17.35
CA GLU A 195 9.99 -7.18 18.38
C GLU A 195 8.96 -6.18 17.85
N ASN A 196 9.43 -5.15 17.14
CA ASN A 196 8.60 -4.11 16.52
C ASN A 196 7.78 -4.69 15.36
N ILE A 197 8.39 -5.51 14.50
CA ILE A 197 7.68 -6.26 13.46
C ILE A 197 6.55 -7.10 14.05
N ASN A 198 6.81 -7.84 15.16
CA ASN A 198 5.79 -8.64 15.82
C ASN A 198 4.68 -7.78 16.42
N ALA A 199 4.99 -6.63 17.01
CA ALA A 199 3.98 -5.72 17.55
C ALA A 199 3.05 -5.17 16.45
N VAL A 200 3.58 -4.85 15.26
CA VAL A 200 2.78 -4.46 14.09
C VAL A 200 1.94 -5.63 13.60
N LYS A 201 2.53 -6.83 13.49
CA LYS A 201 1.83 -8.06 13.08
C LYS A 201 0.65 -8.34 14.02
N ASP A 202 0.86 -8.27 15.33
CA ASP A 202 -0.21 -8.44 16.31
C ASP A 202 -1.30 -7.38 16.17
N ALA A 203 -0.93 -6.13 15.86
CA ALA A 203 -1.89 -5.04 15.69
C ALA A 203 -2.78 -5.19 14.46
N ILE A 204 -2.33 -5.88 13.42
CA ILE A 204 -3.10 -6.16 12.19
C ILE A 204 -3.69 -7.57 12.13
N LEU A 205 -3.63 -8.34 13.21
CA LEU A 205 -4.28 -9.64 13.33
C LEU A 205 -5.80 -9.50 13.28
N LEU A 206 -6.44 -10.15 12.32
CA LEU A 206 -7.90 -10.10 12.12
C LEU A 206 -8.61 -11.37 12.57
N SER A 207 -8.07 -12.53 12.24
CA SER A 207 -8.70 -13.82 12.56
C SER A 207 -7.68 -14.95 12.55
N SER A 208 -7.92 -15.97 13.38
CA SER A 208 -7.14 -17.19 13.40
C SER A 208 -8.08 -18.40 13.46
N SER A 209 -7.80 -19.44 12.66
CA SER A 209 -8.55 -20.69 12.57
C SER A 209 -7.63 -21.86 12.24
N ASP A 210 -8.19 -23.08 12.14
CA ASP A 210 -7.42 -24.25 11.69
C ASP A 210 -6.92 -24.11 10.22
N ALA A 211 -7.54 -23.23 9.43
CA ALA A 211 -7.12 -22.95 8.05
C ALA A 211 -5.90 -22.04 7.99
N GLY A 212 -5.60 -21.30 9.06
CA GLY A 212 -4.49 -20.36 9.13
C GLY A 212 -4.83 -19.09 9.90
N THR A 213 -4.02 -18.07 9.73
CA THR A 213 -4.17 -16.76 10.36
C THR A 213 -4.22 -15.66 9.31
N LEU A 214 -5.25 -14.82 9.40
CA LEU A 214 -5.47 -13.67 8.52
C LEU A 214 -4.99 -12.40 9.22
N TYR A 215 -4.13 -11.67 8.54
CA TYR A 215 -3.66 -10.34 8.93
C TYR A 215 -4.07 -9.33 7.85
N GLY A 216 -4.41 -8.12 8.26
CA GLY A 216 -4.75 -7.11 7.25
C GLY A 216 -5.19 -5.77 7.79
N LYS A 217 -5.30 -4.83 6.87
CA LYS A 217 -5.71 -3.47 7.15
C LYS A 217 -6.58 -2.92 6.03
N THR A 218 -7.69 -2.30 6.39
CA THR A 218 -8.54 -1.54 5.48
C THR A 218 -8.10 -0.09 5.37
N GLY A 219 -8.43 0.54 4.24
CA GLY A 219 -8.35 1.98 4.04
C GLY A 219 -9.63 2.48 3.35
N THR A 220 -10.07 3.67 3.69
CA THR A 220 -11.18 4.35 3.00
C THR A 220 -10.78 5.80 2.78
N GLY A 221 -10.73 6.22 1.53
CA GLY A 221 -10.52 7.59 1.13
C GLY A 221 -11.83 8.31 0.87
N ARG A 222 -11.91 9.56 1.36
CA ARG A 222 -13.11 10.37 1.27
C ARG A 222 -12.82 11.72 0.64
N VAL A 223 -13.56 12.05 -0.41
CA VAL A 223 -13.51 13.34 -1.10
C VAL A 223 -14.93 13.91 -1.14
N ASP A 224 -15.09 15.17 -0.74
CA ASP A 224 -16.39 15.87 -0.69
C ASP A 224 -17.50 15.08 0.02
N GLY A 225 -17.13 14.33 1.07
CA GLY A 225 -18.03 13.54 1.88
C GLY A 225 -18.44 12.19 1.27
N GLN A 226 -17.90 11.82 0.09
CA GLN A 226 -18.12 10.53 -0.57
C GLN A 226 -16.92 9.61 -0.37
N ASP A 227 -17.16 8.33 -0.12
CA ASP A 227 -16.12 7.30 -0.03
C ASP A 227 -15.75 6.86 -1.46
N VAL A 228 -14.57 7.27 -1.95
CA VAL A 228 -14.18 7.14 -3.35
C VAL A 228 -13.04 6.16 -3.61
N ASN A 229 -12.33 5.73 -2.55
CA ASN A 229 -11.14 4.91 -2.65
C ASN A 229 -11.10 3.90 -1.49
N GLY A 230 -11.34 2.63 -1.79
CA GLY A 230 -11.40 1.55 -0.81
C GLY A 230 -10.21 0.60 -0.93
N TRP A 231 -9.60 0.26 0.20
CA TRP A 231 -8.49 -0.66 0.29
C TRP A 231 -8.76 -1.81 1.27
N PHE A 232 -8.30 -2.99 0.92
CA PHE A 232 -8.00 -4.05 1.86
C PHE A 232 -6.71 -4.76 1.45
N ILE A 233 -5.71 -4.70 2.33
CA ILE A 233 -4.40 -5.32 2.13
C ILE A 233 -4.09 -6.24 3.29
N GLY A 234 -3.28 -7.28 3.04
CA GLY A 234 -2.90 -8.18 4.11
C GLY A 234 -2.23 -9.45 3.60
N TYR A 235 -2.19 -10.44 4.49
CA TYR A 235 -1.69 -11.76 4.15
C TYR A 235 -2.35 -12.85 5.00
N ILE A 236 -2.31 -14.07 4.50
CA ILE A 236 -2.78 -15.27 5.18
C ILE A 236 -1.60 -16.20 5.36
N GLU A 237 -1.30 -16.55 6.60
CA GLU A 237 -0.37 -17.62 6.95
C GLU A 237 -1.14 -18.92 7.12
N THR A 238 -0.85 -19.91 6.29
CA THR A 238 -1.32 -21.29 6.44
C THR A 238 -0.21 -22.17 6.99
N ALA A 239 -0.49 -23.45 7.24
CA ALA A 239 0.53 -24.37 7.72
C ALA A 239 1.72 -24.54 6.75
N ASP A 240 1.46 -24.40 5.44
CA ASP A 240 2.43 -24.74 4.41
C ASP A 240 2.82 -23.55 3.51
N ASN A 241 2.12 -22.40 3.62
CA ASN A 241 2.34 -21.28 2.71
C ASN A 241 1.87 -19.94 3.29
N THR A 242 2.33 -18.84 2.69
CA THR A 242 1.83 -17.48 2.95
C THR A 242 1.36 -16.85 1.64
N TYR A 243 0.18 -16.23 1.69
CA TYR A 243 -0.46 -15.55 0.56
C TYR A 243 -0.62 -14.07 0.89
N PHE A 244 0.05 -13.20 0.15
CA PHE A 244 -0.09 -11.74 0.29
C PHE A 244 -1.09 -11.21 -0.71
N PHE A 245 -1.91 -10.26 -0.29
CA PHE A 245 -2.94 -9.69 -1.17
C PHE A 245 -3.10 -8.18 -0.99
N ALA A 246 -3.55 -7.54 -2.06
CA ALA A 246 -4.04 -6.17 -2.06
C ALA A 246 -5.23 -6.04 -2.99
N THR A 247 -6.33 -5.53 -2.47
CA THR A 247 -7.50 -5.09 -3.23
C THR A 247 -7.64 -3.58 -3.11
N ASN A 248 -7.71 -2.91 -4.24
CA ASN A 248 -8.09 -1.50 -4.32
C ASN A 248 -9.33 -1.37 -5.18
N ILE A 249 -10.26 -0.54 -4.75
CA ILE A 249 -11.47 -0.19 -5.51
C ILE A 249 -11.66 1.32 -5.54
N GLY A 250 -12.16 1.82 -6.67
CA GLY A 250 -12.53 3.21 -6.88
C GLY A 250 -13.96 3.35 -7.39
N ALA A 251 -14.65 4.41 -6.96
CA ALA A 251 -15.96 4.81 -7.49
C ALA A 251 -16.25 6.28 -7.13
N ASN A 252 -17.36 6.81 -7.61
CA ASN A 252 -17.82 8.15 -7.21
C ASN A 252 -18.37 8.19 -5.77
N SER A 253 -18.77 7.05 -5.23
CA SER A 253 -19.24 6.89 -3.85
C SER A 253 -19.21 5.41 -3.45
N ASP A 254 -19.29 5.13 -2.13
CA ASP A 254 -19.39 3.78 -1.55
C ASP A 254 -18.18 2.86 -1.78
N ALA A 255 -17.06 3.38 -2.30
CA ALA A 255 -15.81 2.65 -2.41
C ALA A 255 -15.10 2.62 -1.05
N THR A 256 -15.54 1.75 -0.16
CA THR A 256 -15.05 1.63 1.20
C THR A 256 -14.06 0.48 1.37
N GLY A 257 -13.24 0.53 2.43
CA GLY A 257 -12.41 -0.59 2.82
C GLY A 257 -13.22 -1.85 3.16
N GLY A 258 -14.44 -1.69 3.67
CA GLY A 258 -15.38 -2.79 3.89
C GLY A 258 -15.76 -3.49 2.58
N LYS A 259 -16.05 -2.74 1.52
CA LYS A 259 -16.33 -3.30 0.18
C LYS A 259 -15.12 -4.00 -0.41
N ALA A 260 -13.95 -3.41 -0.29
CA ALA A 260 -12.69 -4.06 -0.70
C ALA A 260 -12.47 -5.38 0.05
N THR A 261 -12.83 -5.44 1.35
CA THR A 261 -12.77 -6.68 2.15
C THR A 261 -13.75 -7.73 1.61
N GLU A 262 -15.02 -7.37 1.35
CA GLU A 262 -16.04 -8.29 0.81
C GLU A 262 -15.56 -8.93 -0.51
N ILE A 263 -15.01 -8.12 -1.42
CA ILE A 263 -14.45 -8.58 -2.70
C ILE A 263 -13.28 -9.54 -2.47
N THR A 264 -12.31 -9.13 -1.65
CA THR A 264 -11.13 -9.95 -1.33
C THR A 264 -11.52 -11.31 -0.77
N MET A 265 -12.40 -11.32 0.25
CA MET A 265 -12.80 -12.56 0.92
C MET A 265 -13.55 -13.50 -0.02
N SER A 266 -14.36 -12.97 -0.93
CA SER A 266 -15.05 -13.76 -1.96
C SER A 266 -14.05 -14.42 -2.91
N ILE A 267 -13.06 -13.68 -3.39
CA ILE A 267 -12.01 -14.20 -4.28
C ILE A 267 -11.18 -15.28 -3.56
N LEU A 268 -10.71 -15.00 -2.33
CA LEU A 268 -9.89 -15.95 -1.56
C LEU A 268 -10.65 -17.23 -1.21
N SER A 269 -11.96 -17.11 -0.97
CA SER A 269 -12.83 -18.29 -0.74
C SER A 269 -12.94 -19.15 -1.99
N ASP A 270 -13.17 -18.58 -3.17
CA ASP A 270 -13.27 -19.30 -4.43
C ASP A 270 -11.92 -19.92 -4.85
N MET A 271 -10.81 -19.29 -4.46
CA MET A 271 -9.47 -19.87 -4.60
C MET A 271 -9.15 -20.95 -3.56
N ASN A 272 -10.04 -21.23 -2.59
CA ASN A 272 -9.85 -22.13 -1.46
C ASN A 272 -8.64 -21.80 -0.57
N ILE A 273 -8.24 -20.53 -0.52
CA ILE A 273 -7.16 -20.03 0.33
C ILE A 273 -7.68 -19.71 1.74
N TRP A 274 -8.91 -19.13 1.82
CA TRP A 274 -9.54 -18.76 3.08
C TRP A 274 -11.05 -19.00 3.05
N LYS A 275 -11.61 -19.54 4.16
CA LYS A 275 -13.05 -19.88 4.27
C LYS A 275 -13.64 -19.36 5.57
#